data_544841ed4d29a1357057aa75080c2634
#
_entry.id   544841ed4d29a1357057aa75080c2634
#
_cell.length_a   1.000
_cell.length_b   1.000
_cell.length_c   1.000
_cell.angle_alpha   90.00
_cell.angle_beta   90.00
_cell.angle_gamma   90.00
#
_symmetry.space_group_name_H-M   'P 1'
#
loop_
_entity.id
_entity.type
_entity.pdbx_description
1 polymer ?
#
loop_
_entity_poly.entity_id
_entity_poly.type
_entity_poly.pdbx_seq_one_letter_code
_entity_poly.pdbx_strand_id
1 'polypeptide(L)'
;MNYLPAEPKVHKDRRTNAEEHQRQRIARAIGLGAIVTIALFVGVGTWTHSSRSAAAVGALEARKNAVPNVLTMTVKEDKGPRTIELPGNMAAFDNATLFARATGYISVRNVDIGSKVRKGDGLVVIAAPDLDQQLDQAKAQLVQLQAAVEQAQANADLGRVTNARTSRLVAQGWSSQQQGDQDRLSFASQTAAVAVAKANVVAQQAAVKRLEQLAGFEKITAPFDGVITSRFIDVGSLVTADVASGSPLLSIARTDVLRVQVYVPQADFFGIKDGDLATVTVPELPDRVFNGKVARNARALAAGTRTLLTEVDVDNKNGTLTAGLYGIVHLQVRRQNPVVLIPSQAVIFNKDGLSAAVVSGGKVELRKLELESDNGADVEVRNGLRPGDRVIVSPPTNVTDGMRVQTS
;
A
#
# COMPACT_ATOMS: atom_id res chain seq x y z
N MET A 1 62.83 -69.70 -74.86
CA MET A 1 63.35 -68.97 -76.04
C MET A 1 64.10 -67.73 -75.51
N ASN A 2 65.43 -67.91 -75.43
CA ASN A 2 66.42 -67.30 -76.32
C ASN A 2 66.34 -65.76 -76.30
N TYR A 3 67.26 -64.91 -75.99
CA TYR A 3 68.70 -64.90 -76.21
C TYR A 3 69.42 -63.86 -75.30
N LEU A 4 70.51 -64.21 -74.69
CA LEU A 4 71.68 -63.35 -74.43
C LEU A 4 72.32 -62.90 -75.73
N PRO A 5 73.03 -61.84 -75.87
CA PRO A 5 74.41 -61.69 -75.38
C PRO A 5 74.75 -60.22 -75.07
N ALA A 6 75.73 -59.88 -74.41
CA ALA A 6 77.13 -59.94 -74.34
C ALA A 6 77.73 -58.61 -73.82
N GLU A 7 78.66 -58.68 -72.91
CA GLU A 7 79.57 -57.59 -72.46
C GLU A 7 80.49 -57.12 -73.63
N PRO A 8 81.02 -55.89 -73.47
CA PRO A 8 82.46 -55.80 -73.44
C PRO A 8 83.03 -54.82 -72.35
N LYS A 9 83.98 -55.34 -71.68
CA LYS A 9 85.33 -54.90 -71.30
C LYS A 9 85.66 -53.36 -71.22
N VAL A 10 85.91 -52.89 -69.94
CA VAL A 10 87.18 -52.33 -69.39
C VAL A 10 87.95 -51.26 -70.17
N HIS A 11 88.00 -50.08 -69.57
CA HIS A 11 89.25 -49.33 -69.49
C HIS A 11 89.42 -48.64 -68.13
N LYS A 12 90.46 -48.99 -67.45
CA LYS A 12 90.93 -48.40 -66.20
C LYS A 12 91.73 -47.13 -66.53
N ASP A 13 91.24 -46.00 -66.02
CA ASP A 13 92.13 -44.83 -66.02
C ASP A 13 92.39 -44.36 -64.58
N ARG A 14 93.65 -44.42 -64.21
CA ARG A 14 94.21 -43.95 -62.99
C ARG A 14 94.38 -42.44 -63.07
N ARG A 15 93.39 -41.64 -62.58
CA ARG A 15 93.65 -40.26 -62.17
C ARG A 15 92.42 -39.79 -61.40
N THR A 16 92.37 -39.92 -60.06
CA THR A 16 91.49 -39.06 -59.21
C THR A 16 91.54 -39.34 -57.70
N ASN A 17 92.74 -39.79 -57.18
CA ASN A 17 92.83 -39.91 -55.75
C ASN A 17 93.24 -38.63 -54.98
N ALA A 18 93.51 -37.53 -55.70
CA ALA A 18 93.91 -36.25 -55.03
C ALA A 18 92.65 -35.29 -54.81
N GLU A 19 91.65 -35.36 -55.64
CA GLU A 19 90.50 -34.48 -55.49
C GLU A 19 89.49 -34.98 -54.49
N GLU A 20 89.38 -36.27 -54.22
CA GLU A 20 88.43 -36.80 -53.19
C GLU A 20 88.87 -36.47 -51.79
N HIS A 21 90.14 -36.42 -51.44
CA HIS A 21 90.64 -36.03 -50.12
C HIS A 21 90.46 -34.54 -49.85
N GLN A 22 90.43 -33.69 -50.87
CA GLN A 22 90.23 -32.26 -50.71
C GLN A 22 88.71 -31.94 -50.53
N ARG A 23 87.85 -32.62 -51.25
CA ARG A 23 86.42 -32.52 -51.05
C ARG A 23 85.96 -33.03 -49.71
N GLN A 24 86.51 -34.13 -49.20
CA GLN A 24 86.18 -34.63 -47.84
C GLN A 24 86.64 -33.70 -46.71
N ARG A 25 87.79 -32.99 -46.89
CA ARG A 25 88.23 -32.01 -45.90
C ARG A 25 87.40 -30.76 -45.89
N ILE A 26 86.96 -30.29 -47.04
CA ILE A 26 86.03 -29.13 -47.17
C ILE A 26 84.60 -29.51 -46.64
N ALA A 27 84.14 -30.71 -46.95
CA ALA A 27 82.82 -31.17 -46.44
C ALA A 27 82.84 -31.35 -44.90
N ARG A 28 83.97 -31.82 -44.34
CA ARG A 28 84.13 -31.94 -42.85
C ARG A 28 84.29 -30.54 -42.19
N ALA A 29 84.92 -29.58 -42.85
CA ALA A 29 85.06 -28.23 -42.34
C ALA A 29 83.67 -27.48 -42.39
N ILE A 30 82.93 -27.67 -43.46
CA ILE A 30 81.54 -27.13 -43.58
C ILE A 30 80.63 -27.80 -42.57
N GLY A 31 80.70 -29.14 -42.40
CA GLY A 31 79.90 -29.85 -41.41
C GLY A 31 80.23 -29.43 -39.96
N LEU A 32 81.53 -29.22 -39.61
CA LEU A 32 81.93 -28.71 -38.32
C LEU A 32 81.47 -27.25 -38.11
N GLY A 33 81.52 -26.40 -39.15
CA GLY A 33 81.04 -25.04 -39.10
C GLY A 33 79.53 -24.98 -38.89
N ALA A 34 78.82 -25.88 -39.57
CA ALA A 34 77.28 -25.97 -39.37
C ALA A 34 76.96 -26.46 -37.97
N ILE A 35 77.67 -27.42 -37.41
CA ILE A 35 77.41 -27.90 -36.04
C ILE A 35 77.76 -26.81 -35.01
N VAL A 36 78.80 -26.04 -35.20
CA VAL A 36 79.14 -24.91 -34.30
C VAL A 36 78.07 -23.77 -34.40
N THR A 37 77.60 -23.47 -35.60
CA THR A 37 76.56 -22.47 -35.77
C THR A 37 75.26 -22.94 -35.16
N ILE A 38 74.85 -24.20 -35.34
CA ILE A 38 73.65 -24.77 -34.69
C ILE A 38 73.83 -24.78 -33.16
N ALA A 39 74.98 -25.18 -32.65
CA ALA A 39 75.28 -25.18 -31.20
C ALA A 39 75.19 -23.74 -30.62
N LEU A 40 75.69 -22.75 -31.36
CA LEU A 40 75.58 -21.34 -30.99
C LEU A 40 74.13 -20.86 -31.00
N PHE A 41 73.35 -21.20 -32.03
CA PHE A 41 71.94 -20.86 -32.10
C PHE A 41 71.10 -21.53 -30.97
N VAL A 42 71.39 -22.81 -30.68
CA VAL A 42 70.74 -23.53 -29.59
C VAL A 42 71.20 -22.95 -28.24
N GLY A 43 72.45 -22.63 -28.07
CA GLY A 43 72.98 -22.01 -26.86
C GLY A 43 72.39 -20.62 -26.60
N VAL A 44 72.37 -19.79 -27.65
CA VAL A 44 71.68 -18.46 -27.56
C VAL A 44 70.21 -18.61 -27.35
N GLY A 45 69.54 -19.56 -28.05
CA GLY A 45 68.15 -19.86 -27.92
C GLY A 45 67.71 -20.32 -26.50
N THR A 46 68.55 -21.27 -25.94
CA THR A 46 68.30 -21.73 -24.55
C THR A 46 68.58 -20.65 -23.51
N TRP A 47 69.68 -19.87 -23.73
CA TRP A 47 69.96 -18.74 -22.82
C TRP A 47 68.90 -17.64 -22.85
N THR A 48 68.44 -17.25 -24.04
CA THR A 48 67.34 -16.27 -24.16
C THR A 48 66.01 -16.82 -23.64
N HIS A 49 65.79 -18.14 -23.82
CA HIS A 49 64.57 -18.77 -23.28
C HIS A 49 64.60 -18.85 -21.73
N SER A 50 65.75 -19.27 -21.18
CA SER A 50 65.91 -19.33 -19.70
C SER A 50 65.89 -17.95 -19.05
N SER A 51 66.47 -16.93 -19.67
CA SER A 51 66.43 -15.55 -19.15
C SER A 51 65.06 -14.94 -19.23
N ARG A 52 64.30 -15.23 -20.30
CA ARG A 52 62.89 -14.79 -20.42
C ARG A 52 61.96 -15.51 -19.43
N SER A 53 62.17 -16.82 -19.23
CA SER A 53 61.37 -17.57 -18.23
C SER A 53 61.71 -17.13 -16.80
N ALA A 54 63.01 -16.87 -16.48
CA ALA A 54 63.41 -16.34 -15.18
C ALA A 54 62.82 -14.91 -14.95
N ALA A 55 62.87 -14.06 -15.99
CA ALA A 55 62.25 -12.74 -15.93
C ALA A 55 60.71 -12.80 -15.77
N ALA A 56 60.05 -13.74 -16.46
CA ALA A 56 58.61 -13.96 -16.34
C ALA A 56 58.23 -14.47 -14.94
N VAL A 57 59.00 -15.41 -14.39
CA VAL A 57 58.81 -15.91 -13.01
C VAL A 57 59.06 -14.80 -12.00
N GLY A 58 60.13 -14.03 -12.15
CA GLY A 58 60.40 -12.87 -11.29
C GLY A 58 59.34 -11.77 -11.38
N ALA A 59 58.79 -11.52 -12.57
CA ALA A 59 57.68 -10.59 -12.74
C ALA A 59 56.36 -11.11 -12.12
N LEU A 60 56.12 -12.41 -12.18
CA LEU A 60 54.98 -13.07 -11.51
C LEU A 60 55.10 -13.03 -9.98
N GLU A 61 56.33 -13.29 -9.46
CA GLU A 61 56.59 -13.18 -8.02
C GLU A 61 56.54 -11.72 -7.53
N ALA A 62 57.07 -10.78 -8.31
CA ALA A 62 56.93 -9.36 -8.02
C ALA A 62 55.48 -8.90 -8.00
N ARG A 63 54.65 -9.40 -8.96
CA ARG A 63 53.19 -9.15 -8.96
C ARG A 63 52.49 -9.82 -7.80
N LYS A 64 52.86 -11.04 -7.42
CA LYS A 64 52.29 -11.74 -6.25
C LYS A 64 52.62 -11.03 -4.93
N ASN A 65 53.79 -10.42 -4.85
CA ASN A 65 54.30 -9.72 -3.66
C ASN A 65 53.99 -8.20 -3.68
N ALA A 66 53.47 -7.68 -4.80
CA ALA A 66 53.05 -6.28 -4.87
C ALA A 66 51.86 -6.03 -3.91
N VAL A 67 52.07 -5.10 -2.99
CA VAL A 67 50.99 -4.65 -2.09
C VAL A 67 49.94 -3.91 -2.93
N PRO A 68 48.72 -4.44 -3.08
CA PRO A 68 47.72 -3.79 -3.89
C PRO A 68 47.31 -2.46 -3.27
N ASN A 69 47.19 -1.45 -4.12
CA ASN A 69 46.59 -0.18 -3.73
C ASN A 69 45.08 -0.27 -3.82
N VAL A 70 44.38 0.02 -2.72
CA VAL A 70 42.94 -0.14 -2.62
C VAL A 70 42.26 1.18 -2.18
N LEU A 71 41.16 1.50 -2.83
CA LEU A 71 40.34 2.61 -2.45
C LEU A 71 39.55 2.23 -1.20
N THR A 72 39.62 3.07 -0.14
CA THR A 72 38.92 2.82 1.09
C THR A 72 37.94 3.96 1.39
N MET A 73 36.81 3.61 2.01
CA MET A 73 35.89 4.57 2.61
C MET A 73 35.81 4.37 4.12
N THR A 74 35.61 5.47 4.85
CA THR A 74 35.31 5.40 6.27
C THR A 74 33.82 5.25 6.45
N VAL A 75 33.44 4.22 7.14
CA VAL A 75 32.05 3.86 7.39
C VAL A 75 31.43 4.83 8.39
N LYS A 76 30.25 5.30 8.05
CA LYS A 76 29.43 6.19 8.89
C LYS A 76 28.16 5.50 9.31
N GLU A 77 27.74 5.76 10.54
CA GLU A 77 26.44 5.33 11.06
C GLU A 77 25.33 6.18 10.43
N ASP A 78 24.29 5.54 9.93
CA ASP A 78 23.07 6.18 9.49
C ASP A 78 21.94 5.90 10.48
N LYS A 79 21.41 6.97 11.08
CA LYS A 79 20.26 7.00 11.99
C LYS A 79 19.02 7.61 11.35
N GLY A 80 19.14 8.05 10.09
CA GLY A 80 18.06 8.66 9.35
C GLY A 80 16.88 7.70 9.11
N PRO A 81 15.70 8.24 8.82
CA PRO A 81 14.57 7.41 8.41
C PRO A 81 14.86 6.73 7.07
N ARG A 82 14.34 5.52 6.91
CA ARG A 82 14.36 4.79 5.64
C ARG A 82 13.07 5.08 4.88
N THR A 83 13.17 5.35 3.59
CA THR A 83 12.00 5.41 2.71
C THR A 83 11.67 4.01 2.22
N ILE A 84 10.43 3.59 2.41
CA ILE A 84 9.89 2.36 1.82
C ILE A 84 8.82 2.73 0.79
N GLU A 85 8.76 1.95 -0.27
CA GLU A 85 7.80 2.09 -1.35
C GLU A 85 6.82 0.93 -1.31
N LEU A 86 5.56 1.25 -1.13
CA LEU A 86 4.51 0.24 -1.00
C LEU A 86 3.35 0.54 -1.93
N PRO A 87 2.76 -0.50 -2.55
CA PRO A 87 1.55 -0.34 -3.32
C PRO A 87 0.38 0.06 -2.44
N GLY A 88 -0.45 0.98 -2.93
CA GLY A 88 -1.64 1.43 -2.23
C GLY A 88 -2.83 1.60 -3.15
N ASN A 89 -4.02 1.27 -2.67
CA ASN A 89 -5.27 1.49 -3.36
C ASN A 89 -5.96 2.74 -2.81
N MET A 90 -6.36 3.65 -3.70
CA MET A 90 -7.07 4.86 -3.32
C MET A 90 -8.55 4.57 -3.15
N ALA A 91 -9.08 4.79 -1.98
CA ALA A 91 -10.50 4.72 -1.67
C ALA A 91 -11.06 6.13 -1.44
N ALA A 92 -12.36 6.30 -1.66
CA ALA A 92 -13.05 7.50 -1.22
C ALA A 92 -12.96 7.62 0.31
N PHE A 93 -12.92 8.85 0.81
CA PHE A 93 -12.89 9.10 2.27
C PHE A 93 -14.13 8.54 2.96
N ASP A 94 -15.30 8.83 2.40
CA ASP A 94 -16.58 8.24 2.75
C ASP A 94 -17.25 7.71 1.49
N ASN A 95 -17.91 6.57 1.59
CA ASN A 95 -18.68 5.96 0.52
C ASN A 95 -19.98 5.40 1.10
N ALA A 96 -21.12 5.74 0.48
CA ALA A 96 -22.43 5.24 0.90
C ALA A 96 -23.30 4.92 -0.31
N THR A 97 -23.93 3.74 -0.26
CA THR A 97 -25.04 3.42 -1.15
C THR A 97 -26.36 3.79 -0.46
N LEU A 98 -27.14 4.64 -1.09
CA LEU A 98 -28.44 5.08 -0.60
C LEU A 98 -29.51 4.10 -1.05
N PHE A 99 -30.32 3.64 -0.10
CA PHE A 99 -31.40 2.67 -0.33
C PHE A 99 -32.74 3.29 -0.13
N ALA A 100 -33.76 2.77 -0.85
CA ALA A 100 -35.17 3.16 -0.63
C ALA A 100 -35.60 2.74 0.77
N ARG A 101 -36.30 3.64 1.47
CA ARG A 101 -36.95 3.44 2.77
C ARG A 101 -38.46 3.63 2.74
N ALA A 102 -38.97 4.02 1.57
CA ALA A 102 -40.39 4.04 1.24
C ALA A 102 -40.61 3.22 -0.05
N THR A 103 -41.76 2.55 -0.14
CA THR A 103 -42.15 1.81 -1.34
C THR A 103 -43.00 2.72 -2.22
N GLY A 104 -42.62 2.85 -3.50
CA GLY A 104 -43.29 3.73 -4.45
C GLY A 104 -42.52 3.86 -5.76
N TYR A 105 -42.88 4.83 -6.58
CA TYR A 105 -42.23 5.11 -7.87
C TYR A 105 -41.35 6.34 -7.75
N ILE A 106 -40.20 6.31 -8.45
CA ILE A 106 -39.36 7.50 -8.56
C ILE A 106 -40.07 8.56 -9.38
N SER A 107 -40.48 9.66 -8.74
CA SER A 107 -41.13 10.78 -9.38
C SER A 107 -40.19 11.82 -9.93
N VAL A 108 -39.11 12.12 -9.18
CA VAL A 108 -38.11 13.12 -9.55
C VAL A 108 -36.71 12.59 -9.22
N ARG A 109 -35.77 12.83 -10.14
CA ARG A 109 -34.35 12.61 -9.94
C ARG A 109 -33.61 13.88 -10.28
N ASN A 110 -33.01 14.53 -9.29
CA ASN A 110 -32.32 15.82 -9.42
C ASN A 110 -30.85 15.69 -9.79
N VAL A 111 -30.26 14.48 -9.71
CA VAL A 111 -28.84 14.23 -9.86
C VAL A 111 -28.58 13.05 -10.78
N ASP A 112 -27.39 13.01 -11.37
CA ASP A 112 -26.91 11.89 -12.17
C ASP A 112 -25.46 11.54 -11.82
N ILE A 113 -24.91 10.49 -12.42
CA ILE A 113 -23.52 10.10 -12.27
C ILE A 113 -22.60 11.29 -12.55
N GLY A 114 -21.62 11.54 -11.69
CA GLY A 114 -20.73 12.69 -11.76
C GLY A 114 -21.27 13.99 -11.15
N SER A 115 -22.54 14.06 -10.75
CA SER A 115 -23.09 15.24 -10.08
C SER A 115 -22.45 15.49 -8.72
N LYS A 116 -21.97 16.71 -8.48
CA LYS A 116 -21.48 17.16 -7.17
C LYS A 116 -22.66 17.58 -6.32
N VAL A 117 -22.72 17.08 -5.11
CA VAL A 117 -23.81 17.34 -4.16
C VAL A 117 -23.27 17.75 -2.80
N ARG A 118 -24.05 18.53 -2.06
CA ARG A 118 -23.78 18.93 -0.69
C ARG A 118 -24.67 18.16 0.27
N LYS A 119 -24.22 18.01 1.50
CA LYS A 119 -25.03 17.44 2.57
C LYS A 119 -26.39 18.12 2.67
N GLY A 120 -27.48 17.31 2.61
CA GLY A 120 -28.85 17.78 2.67
C GLY A 120 -29.47 18.07 1.32
N ASP A 121 -28.73 18.09 0.22
CA ASP A 121 -29.31 18.27 -1.12
C ASP A 121 -30.31 17.14 -1.42
N GLY A 122 -31.47 17.50 -1.97
CA GLY A 122 -32.48 16.53 -2.41
C GLY A 122 -32.04 15.83 -3.69
N LEU A 123 -31.81 14.52 -3.61
CA LEU A 123 -31.31 13.72 -4.71
C LEU A 123 -32.43 13.08 -5.54
N VAL A 124 -33.38 12.45 -4.85
CA VAL A 124 -34.45 11.67 -5.45
C VAL A 124 -35.71 11.87 -4.63
N VAL A 125 -36.89 11.88 -5.29
CA VAL A 125 -38.19 11.87 -4.67
C VAL A 125 -38.92 10.60 -5.09
N ILE A 126 -39.43 9.88 -4.09
CA ILE A 126 -40.27 8.69 -4.25
C ILE A 126 -41.72 9.16 -4.08
N ALA A 127 -42.60 8.89 -5.01
CA ALA A 127 -44.02 9.05 -4.86
C ALA A 127 -44.60 7.77 -4.26
N ALA A 128 -45.17 7.88 -3.06
CA ALA A 128 -45.79 6.77 -2.33
C ALA A 128 -47.26 7.08 -2.00
N PRO A 129 -48.18 7.09 -2.99
CA PRO A 129 -49.58 7.54 -2.81
C PRO A 129 -50.33 6.80 -1.70
N ASP A 130 -50.02 5.49 -1.53
CA ASP A 130 -50.64 4.69 -0.47
C ASP A 130 -50.24 5.17 0.93
N LEU A 131 -49.01 5.59 1.12
CA LEU A 131 -48.50 6.13 2.37
C LEU A 131 -49.10 7.52 2.65
N ASP A 132 -49.19 8.37 1.63
CA ASP A 132 -49.81 9.68 1.72
C ASP A 132 -51.25 9.58 2.15
N GLN A 133 -52.03 8.67 1.52
CA GLN A 133 -53.45 8.43 1.90
C GLN A 133 -53.57 7.90 3.33
N GLN A 134 -52.71 7.00 3.77
CA GLN A 134 -52.68 6.51 5.16
C GLN A 134 -52.39 7.64 6.15
N LEU A 135 -51.48 8.53 5.82
CA LEU A 135 -51.14 9.70 6.64
C LEU A 135 -52.35 10.66 6.74
N ASP A 136 -53.00 10.95 5.62
CA ASP A 136 -54.18 11.82 5.59
C ASP A 136 -55.36 11.24 6.38
N GLN A 137 -55.60 9.92 6.26
CA GLN A 137 -56.58 9.21 7.06
C GLN A 137 -56.29 9.31 8.57
N ALA A 138 -55.03 9.10 8.96
CA ALA A 138 -54.59 9.18 10.36
C ALA A 138 -54.74 10.60 10.92
N LYS A 139 -54.47 11.64 10.11
CA LYS A 139 -54.68 13.06 10.47
C LYS A 139 -56.14 13.36 10.64
N ALA A 140 -57.03 12.88 9.74
CA ALA A 140 -58.49 13.05 9.87
C ALA A 140 -59.01 12.39 11.14
N GLN A 141 -58.53 11.19 11.47
CA GLN A 141 -58.91 10.51 12.73
C GLN A 141 -58.44 11.30 13.97
N LEU A 142 -57.26 11.94 13.91
CA LEU A 142 -56.75 12.81 14.99
C LEU A 142 -57.71 13.99 15.23
N VAL A 143 -58.18 14.66 14.17
CA VAL A 143 -59.17 15.77 14.26
C VAL A 143 -60.47 15.30 14.90
N GLN A 144 -60.99 14.11 14.52
CA GLN A 144 -62.18 13.52 15.12
C GLN A 144 -61.98 13.30 16.64
N LEU A 145 -60.85 12.75 17.06
CA LEU A 145 -60.56 12.52 18.49
C LEU A 145 -60.37 13.82 19.27
N GLN A 146 -59.82 14.85 18.64
CA GLN A 146 -59.76 16.20 19.24
C GLN A 146 -61.18 16.80 19.51
N ALA A 147 -62.10 16.66 18.56
CA ALA A 147 -63.47 17.07 18.75
C ALA A 147 -64.14 16.25 19.87
N ALA A 148 -63.81 14.96 20.02
CA ALA A 148 -64.35 14.16 21.12
C ALA A 148 -63.83 14.63 22.50
N VAL A 149 -62.61 15.16 22.58
CA VAL A 149 -62.09 15.79 23.81
C VAL A 149 -62.88 17.05 24.14
N GLU A 150 -63.15 17.89 23.14
CA GLU A 150 -63.97 19.10 23.34
C GLU A 150 -65.40 18.76 23.85
N GLN A 151 -66.05 17.74 23.27
CA GLN A 151 -67.32 17.25 23.74
C GLN A 151 -67.25 16.72 25.18
N ALA A 152 -66.23 15.88 25.49
CA ALA A 152 -66.04 15.36 26.85
C ALA A 152 -65.76 16.48 27.85
N GLN A 153 -65.02 17.51 27.46
CA GLN A 153 -64.74 18.68 28.30
C GLN A 153 -66.02 19.50 28.56
N ALA A 154 -66.87 19.74 27.54
CA ALA A 154 -68.12 20.42 27.72
C ALA A 154 -69.05 19.68 28.69
N ASN A 155 -69.14 18.34 28.58
CA ASN A 155 -69.91 17.52 29.51
C ASN A 155 -69.40 17.60 30.96
N ALA A 156 -68.04 17.57 31.12
CA ALA A 156 -67.40 17.70 32.43
C ALA A 156 -67.62 19.09 33.04
N ASP A 157 -67.63 20.15 32.22
CA ASP A 157 -67.94 21.52 32.67
C ASP A 157 -69.40 21.65 33.11
N LEU A 158 -70.33 21.03 32.38
CA LEU A 158 -71.70 20.96 32.79
C LEU A 158 -71.88 20.22 34.15
N GLY A 159 -71.20 19.05 34.28
CA GLY A 159 -71.21 18.27 35.52
C GLY A 159 -70.59 19.04 36.68
N ARG A 160 -69.51 19.80 36.44
CA ARG A 160 -68.89 20.66 37.44
C ARG A 160 -69.83 21.74 37.96
N VAL A 161 -70.57 22.43 37.05
CA VAL A 161 -71.53 23.47 37.41
C VAL A 161 -72.71 22.89 38.19
N THR A 162 -73.26 21.73 37.75
CA THR A 162 -74.35 21.03 38.40
C THR A 162 -73.95 20.58 39.81
N ASN A 163 -72.85 19.86 39.95
CA ASN A 163 -72.27 19.42 41.25
C ASN A 163 -72.11 20.61 42.22
N ALA A 164 -71.49 21.71 41.75
CA ALA A 164 -71.28 22.91 42.56
C ALA A 164 -72.58 23.57 42.99
N ARG A 165 -73.64 23.52 42.21
CA ARG A 165 -74.98 24.01 42.53
C ARG A 165 -75.61 23.10 43.60
N THR A 166 -75.65 21.78 43.35
CA THR A 166 -76.31 20.82 44.24
C THR A 166 -75.59 20.75 45.56
N SER A 167 -74.29 20.80 45.63
CA SER A 167 -73.56 20.83 46.88
C SER A 167 -73.92 22.02 47.75
N ARG A 168 -74.13 23.19 47.19
CA ARG A 168 -74.63 24.37 47.94
C ARG A 168 -76.03 24.16 48.46
N LEU A 169 -76.96 23.57 47.66
CA LEU A 169 -78.31 23.27 48.06
C LEU A 169 -78.45 22.23 49.18
N VAL A 170 -77.58 21.20 49.10
CA VAL A 170 -77.46 20.20 50.18
C VAL A 170 -76.92 20.82 51.47
N ALA A 171 -75.92 21.69 51.42
CA ALA A 171 -75.43 22.41 52.61
C ALA A 171 -76.52 23.35 53.26
N GLN A 172 -77.47 23.82 52.47
CA GLN A 172 -78.59 24.65 52.95
C GLN A 172 -79.87 23.81 53.37
N GLY A 173 -79.78 22.47 53.24
CA GLY A 173 -80.88 21.57 53.56
C GLY A 173 -81.99 21.51 52.50
N TRP A 174 -81.76 22.07 51.28
CA TRP A 174 -82.77 22.20 50.20
C TRP A 174 -82.68 21.08 49.15
N SER A 175 -81.68 20.16 49.31
CA SER A 175 -81.58 18.96 48.49
C SER A 175 -81.13 17.78 49.35
N SER A 176 -81.38 16.54 48.90
CA SER A 176 -81.02 15.32 49.63
C SER A 176 -79.49 15.04 49.48
N GLN A 177 -78.92 14.39 50.49
CA GLN A 177 -77.49 13.87 50.43
C GLN A 177 -77.31 12.93 49.25
N GLN A 178 -78.30 12.05 49.01
CA GLN A 178 -78.24 11.12 47.86
C GLN A 178 -78.05 11.85 46.52
N GLN A 179 -78.82 12.98 46.28
CA GLN A 179 -78.67 13.78 45.09
C GLN A 179 -77.27 14.43 45.00
N GLY A 180 -76.71 14.93 46.10
CA GLY A 180 -75.43 15.50 46.18
C GLY A 180 -74.27 14.47 45.81
N ASP A 181 -74.39 13.26 46.36
CA ASP A 181 -73.49 12.18 46.04
C ASP A 181 -73.57 11.72 44.59
N GLN A 182 -74.80 11.66 44.01
CA GLN A 182 -75.04 11.30 42.62
C GLN A 182 -74.37 12.33 41.68
N ASP A 183 -74.54 13.61 41.88
CA ASP A 183 -73.97 14.67 41.04
C ASP A 183 -72.46 14.76 41.19
N ARG A 184 -71.92 14.52 42.41
CA ARG A 184 -70.49 14.42 42.65
C ARG A 184 -69.79 13.24 41.90
N LEU A 185 -70.42 12.04 41.93
CA LEU A 185 -69.96 10.87 41.23
C LEU A 185 -70.12 11.03 39.70
N SER A 186 -71.21 11.64 39.25
CA SER A 186 -71.37 11.97 37.84
C SER A 186 -70.29 12.91 37.32
N PHE A 187 -69.92 13.97 38.02
CA PHE A 187 -68.88 14.87 37.68
C PHE A 187 -67.49 14.15 37.68
N ALA A 188 -67.21 13.28 38.66
CA ALA A 188 -66.02 12.49 38.71
C ALA A 188 -65.92 11.57 37.47
N SER A 189 -67.00 10.90 37.08
CA SER A 189 -67.06 10.05 35.88
C SER A 189 -66.79 10.84 34.59
N GLN A 190 -67.40 12.03 34.46
CA GLN A 190 -67.24 12.92 33.29
C GLN A 190 -65.79 13.43 33.22
N THR A 191 -65.15 13.74 34.36
CA THR A 191 -63.77 14.13 34.44
C THR A 191 -62.84 12.98 33.99
N ALA A 192 -63.17 11.76 34.41
CA ALA A 192 -62.44 10.57 33.96
C ALA A 192 -62.59 10.34 32.44
N ALA A 193 -63.77 10.60 31.88
CA ALA A 193 -64.02 10.52 30.44
C ALA A 193 -63.15 11.52 29.63
N VAL A 194 -62.90 12.73 30.15
CA VAL A 194 -61.95 13.68 29.54
C VAL A 194 -60.58 13.13 29.52
N ALA A 195 -60.13 12.50 30.59
CA ALA A 195 -58.80 11.90 30.67
C ALA A 195 -58.62 10.76 29.61
N VAL A 196 -59.64 9.92 29.45
CA VAL A 196 -59.69 8.86 28.43
C VAL A 196 -59.64 9.47 27.02
N ALA A 197 -60.43 10.47 26.74
CA ALA A 197 -60.46 11.13 25.43
C ALA A 197 -59.11 11.77 25.09
N LYS A 198 -58.45 12.42 26.07
CA LYS A 198 -57.11 12.96 25.92
C LYS A 198 -56.07 11.88 25.66
N ALA A 199 -56.16 10.75 26.35
CA ALA A 199 -55.23 9.60 26.11
C ALA A 199 -55.38 9.06 24.69
N ASN A 200 -56.59 8.98 24.14
CA ASN A 200 -56.81 8.57 22.75
C ASN A 200 -56.19 9.54 21.74
N VAL A 201 -56.27 10.85 22.00
CA VAL A 201 -55.56 11.86 21.16
C VAL A 201 -54.07 11.64 21.18
N VAL A 202 -53.46 11.40 22.34
CA VAL A 202 -52.02 11.14 22.46
C VAL A 202 -51.63 9.88 21.67
N ALA A 203 -52.41 8.81 21.77
CA ALA A 203 -52.17 7.59 21.04
C ALA A 203 -52.22 7.81 19.50
N GLN A 204 -53.24 8.57 19.03
CA GLN A 204 -53.35 8.87 17.59
C GLN A 204 -52.25 9.84 17.11
N GLN A 205 -51.83 10.80 17.92
CA GLN A 205 -50.70 11.67 17.61
C GLN A 205 -49.42 10.84 17.36
N ALA A 206 -49.20 9.82 18.19
CA ALA A 206 -48.06 8.92 18.00
C ALA A 206 -48.16 8.15 16.66
N ALA A 207 -49.38 7.71 16.27
CA ALA A 207 -49.61 7.06 14.98
C ALA A 207 -49.37 8.00 13.79
N VAL A 208 -49.85 9.25 13.84
CA VAL A 208 -49.60 10.28 12.83
C VAL A 208 -48.09 10.54 12.71
N LYS A 209 -47.39 10.77 13.83
CA LYS A 209 -45.95 11.01 13.85
C LYS A 209 -45.14 9.87 13.21
N ARG A 210 -45.52 8.62 13.44
CA ARG A 210 -44.91 7.46 12.80
C ARG A 210 -45.05 7.51 11.28
N LEU A 211 -46.24 7.81 10.77
CA LEU A 211 -46.52 7.92 9.33
C LEU A 211 -45.81 9.13 8.71
N GLU A 212 -45.68 10.25 9.39
CA GLU A 212 -44.89 11.42 8.96
C GLU A 212 -43.40 11.09 8.84
N GLN A 213 -42.90 10.30 9.77
CA GLN A 213 -41.50 9.82 9.66
C GLN A 213 -41.29 8.90 8.45
N LEU A 214 -42.27 8.04 8.14
CA LEU A 214 -42.20 7.19 6.95
C LEU A 214 -42.32 8.03 5.67
N ALA A 215 -43.22 9.00 5.59
CA ALA A 215 -43.33 9.93 4.47
C ALA A 215 -42.08 10.80 4.30
N GLY A 216 -41.40 11.12 5.39
CA GLY A 216 -40.09 11.79 5.32
C GLY A 216 -39.02 11.02 4.55
N PHE A 217 -39.14 9.69 4.45
CA PHE A 217 -38.22 8.85 3.66
C PHE A 217 -38.50 8.84 2.15
N GLU A 218 -39.55 9.47 1.68
CA GLU A 218 -39.81 9.70 0.26
C GLU A 218 -38.79 10.64 -0.36
N LYS A 219 -38.22 11.55 0.43
CA LYS A 219 -37.19 12.48 0.00
C LYS A 219 -35.80 11.94 0.40
N ILE A 220 -35.09 11.48 -0.58
CA ILE A 220 -33.71 11.01 -0.39
C ILE A 220 -32.74 12.19 -0.50
N THR A 221 -31.97 12.42 0.55
CA THR A 221 -30.99 13.52 0.63
C THR A 221 -29.57 13.01 0.76
N ALA A 222 -28.58 13.82 0.36
CA ALA A 222 -27.17 13.51 0.51
C ALA A 222 -26.76 13.51 2.00
N PRO A 223 -26.14 12.43 2.51
CA PRO A 223 -25.70 12.35 3.90
C PRO A 223 -24.44 13.18 4.18
N PHE A 224 -23.62 13.43 3.16
CA PHE A 224 -22.38 14.23 3.20
C PHE A 224 -22.11 14.85 1.82
N ASP A 225 -21.15 15.78 1.78
CA ASP A 225 -20.69 16.39 0.53
C ASP A 225 -19.94 15.38 -0.31
N GLY A 226 -20.24 15.27 -1.60
CA GLY A 226 -19.60 14.27 -2.44
C GLY A 226 -20.01 14.31 -3.90
N VAL A 227 -19.72 13.23 -4.59
CA VAL A 227 -20.05 13.01 -6.00
C VAL A 227 -20.84 11.72 -6.14
N ILE A 228 -21.84 11.72 -7.00
CA ILE A 228 -22.63 10.52 -7.33
C ILE A 228 -21.76 9.62 -8.21
N THR A 229 -21.46 8.42 -7.74
CA THR A 229 -20.59 7.46 -8.45
C THR A 229 -21.36 6.40 -9.21
N SER A 230 -22.57 6.06 -8.75
CA SER A 230 -23.42 5.06 -9.40
C SER A 230 -24.89 5.41 -9.29
N ARG A 231 -25.66 4.99 -10.28
CA ARG A 231 -27.11 5.15 -10.36
C ARG A 231 -27.75 3.80 -10.67
N PHE A 232 -28.71 3.40 -9.86
CA PHE A 232 -29.39 2.10 -9.98
C PHE A 232 -30.87 2.25 -10.38
N ILE A 233 -31.37 3.49 -10.49
CA ILE A 233 -32.78 3.81 -10.73
C ILE A 233 -32.93 4.88 -11.81
N ASP A 234 -34.11 4.85 -12.46
CA ASP A 234 -34.58 5.91 -13.37
C ASP A 234 -35.93 6.44 -12.91
N VAL A 235 -36.33 7.59 -13.45
CA VAL A 235 -37.67 8.14 -13.21
C VAL A 235 -38.71 7.14 -13.71
N GLY A 236 -39.72 6.85 -12.89
CA GLY A 236 -40.73 5.82 -13.12
C GLY A 236 -40.38 4.42 -12.60
N SER A 237 -39.14 4.20 -12.14
CA SER A 237 -38.79 2.92 -11.52
C SER A 237 -39.54 2.67 -10.23
N LEU A 238 -40.06 1.45 -10.08
CA LEU A 238 -40.65 0.98 -8.81
C LEU A 238 -39.51 0.63 -7.85
N VAL A 239 -39.55 1.15 -6.63
CA VAL A 239 -38.61 0.85 -5.54
C VAL A 239 -39.37 0.34 -4.33
N THR A 240 -38.75 -0.53 -3.56
CA THR A 240 -39.35 -1.17 -2.40
C THR A 240 -38.46 -1.03 -1.16
N ALA A 241 -39.11 -0.80 -0.01
CA ALA A 241 -38.47 -0.77 1.30
C ALA A 241 -38.46 -2.13 2.01
N ASP A 242 -39.18 -3.13 1.48
CA ASP A 242 -39.51 -4.37 2.19
C ASP A 242 -38.51 -5.50 2.05
N VAL A 243 -37.47 -5.33 1.25
CA VAL A 243 -36.36 -6.30 1.12
C VAL A 243 -35.32 -6.05 2.18
N ALA A 244 -34.61 -7.10 2.60
CA ALA A 244 -33.61 -7.04 3.67
C ALA A 244 -32.56 -5.91 3.53
N SER A 245 -32.37 -5.37 2.33
CA SER A 245 -31.46 -4.25 2.03
C SER A 245 -32.15 -3.02 1.40
N GLY A 246 -33.44 -3.11 1.05
CA GLY A 246 -34.11 -2.10 0.22
C GLY A 246 -33.62 -2.10 -1.23
N SER A 247 -34.31 -1.33 -2.12
CA SER A 247 -33.81 -1.10 -3.48
C SER A 247 -32.65 -0.08 -3.44
N PRO A 248 -31.45 -0.39 -3.98
CA PRO A 248 -30.37 0.60 -4.09
C PRO A 248 -30.80 1.70 -5.07
N LEU A 249 -30.51 2.95 -4.75
CA LEU A 249 -30.90 4.12 -5.53
C LEU A 249 -29.69 4.77 -6.20
N LEU A 250 -28.75 5.24 -5.39
CA LEU A 250 -27.55 5.96 -5.80
C LEU A 250 -26.38 5.58 -4.90
N SER A 251 -25.15 5.63 -5.42
CA SER A 251 -23.94 5.64 -4.60
C SER A 251 -23.33 7.04 -4.61
N ILE A 252 -22.94 7.51 -3.43
CA ILE A 252 -22.27 8.79 -3.22
C ILE A 252 -20.89 8.54 -2.60
N ALA A 253 -19.85 9.21 -3.10
CA ALA A 253 -18.51 9.13 -2.59
C ALA A 253 -17.95 10.52 -2.28
N ARG A 254 -17.29 10.65 -1.14
CA ARG A 254 -16.52 11.84 -0.79
C ARG A 254 -15.10 11.69 -1.31
N THR A 255 -14.72 12.57 -2.25
CA THR A 255 -13.46 12.49 -3.00
C THR A 255 -12.56 13.71 -2.86
N ASP A 256 -12.93 14.69 -2.03
CA ASP A 256 -12.11 15.89 -1.71
C ASP A 256 -10.85 15.53 -0.92
N VAL A 257 -10.90 14.44 -0.18
CA VAL A 257 -9.78 13.73 0.41
C VAL A 257 -9.89 12.28 -0.02
N LEU A 258 -8.79 11.65 -0.41
CA LEU A 258 -8.72 10.22 -0.70
C LEU A 258 -7.96 9.51 0.38
N ARG A 259 -8.39 8.31 0.68
CA ARG A 259 -7.75 7.41 1.63
C ARG A 259 -7.00 6.34 0.88
N VAL A 260 -5.67 6.37 0.97
CA VAL A 260 -4.81 5.36 0.36
C VAL A 260 -4.57 4.25 1.36
N GLN A 261 -5.03 3.07 1.04
CA GLN A 261 -4.87 1.86 1.85
C GLN A 261 -3.58 1.16 1.46
N VAL A 262 -2.67 1.04 2.42
CA VAL A 262 -1.34 0.46 2.26
C VAL A 262 -1.16 -0.67 3.26
N TYR A 263 -0.57 -1.78 2.82
CA TYR A 263 -0.28 -2.93 3.66
C TYR A 263 1.21 -2.95 4.03
N VAL A 264 1.53 -2.46 5.21
CA VAL A 264 2.90 -2.34 5.70
C VAL A 264 3.37 -3.68 6.27
N PRO A 265 4.54 -4.22 5.84
CA PRO A 265 5.11 -5.45 6.38
C PRO A 265 5.43 -5.34 7.88
N GLN A 266 5.39 -6.47 8.60
CA GLN A 266 5.68 -6.55 10.03
C GLN A 266 7.06 -5.95 10.40
N ALA A 267 8.05 -6.07 9.53
CA ALA A 267 9.39 -5.55 9.79
C ALA A 267 9.43 -4.02 9.93
N ASP A 268 8.50 -3.31 9.28
CA ASP A 268 8.54 -1.86 9.12
C ASP A 268 7.53 -1.11 9.99
N PHE A 269 6.48 -1.79 10.47
CA PHE A 269 5.35 -1.11 11.10
C PHE A 269 5.71 -0.40 12.41
N PHE A 270 6.71 -0.88 13.17
CA PHE A 270 7.15 -0.22 14.41
C PHE A 270 7.75 1.18 14.18
N GLY A 271 8.26 1.42 12.98
CA GLY A 271 8.83 2.70 12.59
C GLY A 271 7.82 3.73 12.09
N ILE A 272 6.54 3.36 11.93
CA ILE A 272 5.47 4.22 11.40
C ILE A 272 4.53 4.64 12.52
N LYS A 273 4.20 5.93 12.56
CA LYS A 273 3.26 6.51 13.54
C LYS A 273 2.17 7.31 12.83
N ASP A 274 1.03 7.40 13.48
CA ASP A 274 -0.04 8.29 13.06
C ASP A 274 0.49 9.74 13.00
N GLY A 275 0.24 10.42 11.88
CA GLY A 275 0.74 11.75 11.59
C GLY A 275 2.05 11.81 10.78
N ASP A 276 2.73 10.68 10.56
CA ASP A 276 3.94 10.64 9.73
C ASP A 276 3.61 11.07 8.29
N LEU A 277 4.54 11.80 7.68
CA LEU A 277 4.39 12.26 6.30
C LEU A 277 4.56 11.09 5.33
N ALA A 278 3.76 11.11 4.31
CA ALA A 278 3.81 10.18 3.19
C ALA A 278 3.71 10.95 1.88
N THR A 279 4.30 10.44 0.83
CA THR A 279 4.06 10.94 -0.52
C THR A 279 3.50 9.81 -1.38
N VAL A 280 2.59 10.17 -2.28
CA VAL A 280 1.94 9.21 -3.16
C VAL A 280 2.22 9.61 -4.60
N THR A 281 2.68 8.66 -5.38
CA THR A 281 2.88 8.79 -6.82
C THR A 281 1.95 7.86 -7.56
N VAL A 282 1.46 8.31 -8.71
CA VAL A 282 0.54 7.55 -9.57
C VAL A 282 1.25 7.33 -10.89
N PRO A 283 1.39 6.09 -11.39
CA PRO A 283 2.13 5.79 -12.62
C PRO A 283 1.64 6.57 -13.84
N GLU A 284 0.33 6.88 -13.90
CA GLU A 284 -0.29 7.65 -14.98
C GLU A 284 -0.01 9.16 -14.88
N LEU A 285 0.56 9.63 -13.77
CA LEU A 285 0.90 11.03 -13.51
C LEU A 285 2.34 11.14 -12.97
N PRO A 286 3.36 10.76 -13.76
CA PRO A 286 4.74 10.60 -13.28
C PRO A 286 5.37 11.90 -12.74
N ASP A 287 4.92 13.05 -13.26
CA ASP A 287 5.46 14.37 -12.87
C ASP A 287 4.76 14.97 -11.63
N ARG A 288 3.82 14.24 -11.02
CA ARG A 288 3.04 14.73 -9.88
C ARG A 288 3.26 13.88 -8.65
N VAL A 289 3.58 14.55 -7.56
CA VAL A 289 3.70 13.95 -6.22
C VAL A 289 2.58 14.52 -5.36
N PHE A 290 1.83 13.63 -4.72
CA PHE A 290 0.74 14.01 -3.85
C PHE A 290 1.17 13.82 -2.40
N ASN A 291 1.06 14.87 -1.61
CA ASN A 291 1.40 14.82 -0.20
C ASN A 291 0.24 14.23 0.60
N GLY A 292 0.56 13.31 1.48
CA GLY A 292 -0.36 12.67 2.38
C GLY A 292 0.20 12.57 3.80
N LYS A 293 -0.64 12.10 4.71
CA LYS A 293 -0.28 11.81 6.09
C LYS A 293 -0.87 10.47 6.51
N VAL A 294 -0.10 9.71 7.27
CA VAL A 294 -0.62 8.52 7.93
C VAL A 294 -1.72 8.94 8.89
N ALA A 295 -2.96 8.59 8.56
CA ALA A 295 -4.12 8.95 9.37
C ALA A 295 -4.32 7.96 10.52
N ARG A 296 -4.18 6.68 10.23
CA ARG A 296 -4.35 5.59 11.20
C ARG A 296 -3.79 4.28 10.69
N ASN A 297 -3.66 3.33 11.61
CA ASN A 297 -3.36 1.93 11.29
C ASN A 297 -4.30 0.98 12.03
N ALA A 298 -4.43 -0.24 11.54
CA ALA A 298 -5.36 -1.22 12.07
C ALA A 298 -4.98 -1.77 13.47
N ARG A 299 -3.76 -1.49 13.95
CA ARG A 299 -3.20 -2.02 15.22
C ARG A 299 -3.27 -3.55 15.37
N ALA A 300 -3.52 -4.25 14.28
CA ALA A 300 -3.56 -5.69 14.20
C ALA A 300 -3.00 -6.13 12.85
N LEU A 301 -2.10 -7.12 12.88
CA LEU A 301 -1.56 -7.69 11.66
C LEU A 301 -2.56 -8.67 11.03
N ALA A 302 -2.70 -8.63 9.72
CA ALA A 302 -3.42 -9.63 8.97
C ALA A 302 -2.65 -10.98 9.07
N ALA A 303 -3.30 -12.02 9.61
CA ALA A 303 -2.65 -13.28 9.94
C ALA A 303 -2.02 -13.99 8.71
N GLY A 304 -2.66 -13.89 7.53
CA GLY A 304 -2.18 -14.54 6.30
C GLY A 304 -0.96 -13.87 5.68
N THR A 305 -0.90 -12.55 5.66
CA THR A 305 0.14 -11.76 4.97
C THR A 305 1.18 -11.16 5.93
N ARG A 306 0.91 -11.15 7.23
CA ARG A 306 1.70 -10.47 8.27
C ARG A 306 1.95 -8.98 7.95
N THR A 307 0.93 -8.34 7.40
CA THR A 307 0.96 -6.91 7.09
C THR A 307 -0.01 -6.14 7.96
N LEU A 308 0.29 -4.88 8.22
CA LEU A 308 -0.56 -3.92 8.92
C LEU A 308 -1.24 -3.00 7.92
N LEU A 309 -2.57 -3.00 7.89
CA LEU A 309 -3.32 -2.02 7.12
C LEU A 309 -3.06 -0.63 7.73
N THR A 310 -2.52 0.25 6.90
CA THR A 310 -2.24 1.64 7.23
C THR A 310 -2.98 2.52 6.22
N GLU A 311 -3.67 3.54 6.70
CA GLU A 311 -4.40 4.47 5.86
C GLU A 311 -3.66 5.81 5.82
N VAL A 312 -3.42 6.28 4.60
CA VAL A 312 -2.81 7.57 4.31
C VAL A 312 -3.87 8.47 3.67
N ASP A 313 -4.21 9.57 4.33
CA ASP A 313 -5.13 10.55 3.78
C ASP A 313 -4.37 11.54 2.89
N VAL A 314 -4.88 11.73 1.66
CA VAL A 314 -4.29 12.58 0.61
C VAL A 314 -5.32 13.63 0.20
N ASP A 315 -4.92 14.92 0.23
CA ASP A 315 -5.78 16.03 -0.21
C ASP A 315 -6.00 15.98 -1.73
N ASN A 316 -7.27 16.01 -2.15
CA ASN A 316 -7.70 15.94 -3.55
C ASN A 316 -8.75 17.00 -3.90
N LYS A 317 -8.69 18.18 -3.27
CA LYS A 317 -9.65 19.28 -3.52
C LYS A 317 -9.79 19.64 -5.01
N ASN A 318 -8.72 19.44 -5.77
CA ASN A 318 -8.68 19.71 -7.20
C ASN A 318 -9.37 18.61 -8.04
N GLY A 319 -9.73 17.47 -7.43
CA GLY A 319 -10.35 16.34 -8.13
C GLY A 319 -9.45 15.67 -9.17
N THR A 320 -8.13 15.79 -9.04
CA THR A 320 -7.16 15.19 -9.97
C THR A 320 -7.10 13.67 -9.83
N LEU A 321 -7.23 13.19 -8.60
CA LEU A 321 -7.22 11.77 -8.29
C LEU A 321 -8.66 11.24 -8.23
N THR A 322 -8.83 10.00 -8.62
CA THR A 322 -10.12 9.30 -8.55
C THR A 322 -10.02 8.11 -7.59
N ALA A 323 -11.06 7.86 -6.82
CA ALA A 323 -11.14 6.64 -6.02
C ALA A 323 -11.09 5.40 -6.92
N GLY A 324 -10.38 4.37 -6.49
CA GLY A 324 -10.11 3.17 -7.27
C GLY A 324 -8.77 3.18 -8.01
N LEU A 325 -8.06 4.32 -8.06
CA LEU A 325 -6.70 4.35 -8.62
C LEU A 325 -5.73 3.59 -7.73
N TYR A 326 -4.73 3.02 -8.38
CA TYR A 326 -3.55 2.45 -7.76
C TYR A 326 -2.45 3.52 -7.69
N GLY A 327 -1.68 3.50 -6.61
CA GLY A 327 -0.54 4.39 -6.44
C GLY A 327 0.58 3.74 -5.65
N ILE A 328 1.76 4.33 -5.72
CA ILE A 328 2.91 3.94 -4.90
C ILE A 328 3.03 4.95 -3.76
N VAL A 329 3.01 4.45 -2.55
CA VAL A 329 3.14 5.25 -1.34
C VAL A 329 4.56 5.15 -0.82
N HIS A 330 5.21 6.29 -0.70
CA HIS A 330 6.55 6.43 -0.12
C HIS A 330 6.38 6.84 1.35
N LEU A 331 6.72 5.94 2.25
CA LEU A 331 6.65 6.15 3.69
C LEU A 331 8.04 6.28 4.29
N GLN A 332 8.24 7.27 5.15
CA GLN A 332 9.46 7.41 5.92
C GLN A 332 9.36 6.62 7.23
N VAL A 333 10.07 5.50 7.27
CA VAL A 333 10.09 4.59 8.43
C VAL A 333 11.27 4.95 9.32
N ARG A 334 11.02 5.22 10.59
CA ARG A 334 12.06 5.44 11.58
C ARG A 334 12.80 4.14 11.85
N ARG A 335 14.13 4.18 11.77
CA ARG A 335 14.97 3.03 12.11
C ARG A 335 14.91 2.76 13.61
N GLN A 336 14.78 1.50 13.99
CA GLN A 336 14.88 1.08 15.40
C GLN A 336 16.33 0.99 15.85
N ASN A 337 17.21 0.53 14.94
CA ASN A 337 18.63 0.42 15.17
C ASN A 337 19.37 1.21 14.10
N PRO A 338 20.51 1.84 14.47
CA PRO A 338 21.37 2.48 13.49
C PRO A 338 21.97 1.41 12.57
N VAL A 339 22.16 1.73 11.31
CA VAL A 339 22.81 0.89 10.30
C VAL A 339 24.05 1.59 9.77
N VAL A 340 24.85 0.82 9.11
CA VAL A 340 26.06 1.29 8.43
C VAL A 340 25.82 1.16 6.93
N LEU A 341 26.06 2.22 6.17
CA LEU A 341 25.94 2.23 4.71
C LEU A 341 27.30 1.96 4.07
N ILE A 342 27.35 0.99 3.17
CA ILE A 342 28.49 0.71 2.32
C ILE A 342 28.04 0.53 0.86
N PRO A 343 28.87 0.88 -0.14
CA PRO A 343 28.57 0.59 -1.54
C PRO A 343 28.43 -0.92 -1.76
N SER A 344 27.47 -1.33 -2.60
CA SER A 344 27.26 -2.75 -2.93
C SER A 344 28.51 -3.45 -3.44
N GLN A 345 29.39 -2.70 -4.12
CA GLN A 345 30.68 -3.19 -4.63
C GLN A 345 31.67 -3.59 -3.51
N ALA A 346 31.46 -3.11 -2.28
CA ALA A 346 32.31 -3.44 -1.13
C ALA A 346 31.94 -4.79 -0.51
N VAL A 347 30.81 -5.36 -0.88
CA VAL A 347 30.32 -6.64 -0.36
C VAL A 347 30.97 -7.79 -1.13
N ILE A 348 31.62 -8.68 -0.38
CA ILE A 348 32.22 -9.89 -0.89
C ILE A 348 31.27 -11.06 -0.63
N PHE A 349 30.87 -11.74 -1.69
CA PHE A 349 30.09 -12.98 -1.58
C PHE A 349 31.02 -14.19 -1.74
N ASN A 350 31.10 -15.01 -0.72
CA ASN A 350 31.90 -16.23 -0.73
C ASN A 350 31.13 -17.42 -0.12
N LYS A 351 31.76 -18.60 -0.05
CA LYS A 351 31.18 -19.81 0.52
C LYS A 351 30.73 -19.68 1.97
N ASP A 352 31.33 -18.74 2.71
CA ASP A 352 31.08 -18.51 4.14
C ASP A 352 29.99 -17.44 4.36
N GLY A 353 29.43 -16.88 3.26
CA GLY A 353 28.38 -15.87 3.23
C GLY A 353 28.85 -14.49 2.79
N LEU A 354 28.15 -13.47 3.25
CA LEU A 354 28.46 -12.07 2.94
C LEU A 354 29.52 -11.54 3.90
N SER A 355 30.54 -10.86 3.35
CA SER A 355 31.62 -10.25 4.12
C SER A 355 32.07 -8.92 3.52
N ALA A 356 32.78 -8.10 4.28
CA ALA A 356 33.51 -6.92 3.80
C ALA A 356 34.97 -6.97 4.22
N ALA A 357 35.82 -6.36 3.39
CA ALA A 357 37.23 -6.22 3.67
C ALA A 357 37.50 -4.90 4.43
N VAL A 358 37.79 -5.01 5.72
CA VAL A 358 38.13 -3.86 6.59
C VAL A 358 39.61 -3.72 6.65
N VAL A 359 40.16 -2.51 6.53
CA VAL A 359 41.58 -2.23 6.65
C VAL A 359 41.91 -1.78 8.06
N SER A 360 42.73 -2.57 8.77
CA SER A 360 43.24 -2.26 10.09
C SER A 360 44.75 -2.42 10.11
N GLY A 361 45.49 -1.35 10.44
CA GLY A 361 46.94 -1.37 10.48
C GLY A 361 47.63 -1.77 9.16
N GLY A 362 47.04 -1.45 7.99
CA GLY A 362 47.57 -1.81 6.66
C GLY A 362 47.36 -3.28 6.28
N LYS A 363 46.53 -4.01 7.01
CA LYS A 363 46.09 -5.38 6.72
C LYS A 363 44.61 -5.45 6.54
N VAL A 364 44.16 -6.38 5.72
CA VAL A 364 42.75 -6.70 5.50
C VAL A 364 42.27 -7.64 6.60
N GLU A 365 41.12 -7.33 7.17
CA GLU A 365 40.32 -8.18 8.03
C GLU A 365 38.99 -8.46 7.34
N LEU A 366 38.73 -9.71 7.01
CA LEU A 366 37.42 -10.10 6.44
C LEU A 366 36.40 -10.24 7.56
N ARG A 367 35.41 -9.35 7.59
CA ARG A 367 34.33 -9.38 8.57
C ARG A 367 33.03 -9.85 7.94
N LYS A 368 32.36 -10.81 8.58
CA LYS A 368 31.07 -11.30 8.18
C LYS A 368 30.03 -10.21 8.37
N LEU A 369 29.15 -10.05 7.39
CA LEU A 369 28.09 -9.04 7.40
C LEU A 369 26.72 -9.66 7.61
N GLU A 370 25.88 -8.97 8.37
CA GLU A 370 24.44 -9.19 8.39
C GLU A 370 23.78 -7.95 7.78
N LEU A 371 23.10 -8.16 6.65
CA LEU A 371 22.46 -7.08 5.94
C LEU A 371 21.08 -6.77 6.52
N GLU A 372 20.71 -5.50 6.54
CA GLU A 372 19.34 -5.03 6.79
C GLU A 372 18.57 -4.92 5.50
N SER A 373 19.17 -4.30 4.49
CA SER A 373 18.56 -4.03 3.18
C SER A 373 19.63 -3.86 2.11
N ASP A 374 19.29 -4.20 0.88
CA ASP A 374 20.09 -3.93 -0.32
C ASP A 374 19.28 -3.00 -1.23
N ASN A 375 19.79 -1.78 -1.43
CA ASN A 375 19.16 -0.74 -2.24
C ASN A 375 19.77 -0.67 -3.65
N GLY A 376 20.58 -1.66 -4.04
CA GLY A 376 21.24 -1.75 -5.34
C GLY A 376 22.56 -0.98 -5.39
N ALA A 377 22.57 0.32 -5.18
CA ALA A 377 23.81 1.13 -5.15
C ALA A 377 24.55 0.99 -3.81
N ASP A 378 23.81 1.04 -2.71
CA ASP A 378 24.32 0.93 -1.36
C ASP A 378 23.62 -0.19 -0.60
N VAL A 379 24.34 -0.80 0.32
CA VAL A 379 23.86 -1.87 1.20
C VAL A 379 23.87 -1.38 2.64
N GLU A 380 22.77 -1.62 3.34
CA GLU A 380 22.59 -1.34 4.74
C GLU A 380 23.03 -2.55 5.57
N VAL A 381 24.07 -2.35 6.38
CA VAL A 381 24.65 -3.39 7.24
C VAL A 381 24.18 -3.18 8.67
N ARG A 382 23.53 -4.21 9.23
CA ARG A 382 23.06 -4.24 10.61
C ARG A 382 24.18 -4.61 11.58
N ASN A 383 24.96 -5.65 11.25
CA ASN A 383 26.04 -6.17 12.08
C ASN A 383 27.27 -6.52 11.22
N GLY A 384 28.47 -6.43 11.84
CA GLY A 384 29.75 -6.78 11.21
C GLY A 384 30.67 -5.59 11.00
N LEU A 385 30.15 -4.38 10.92
CA LEU A 385 30.93 -3.15 10.79
C LEU A 385 30.64 -2.19 11.95
N ARG A 386 31.64 -1.36 12.27
CA ARG A 386 31.52 -0.31 13.29
C ARG A 386 31.72 1.07 12.64
N PRO A 387 31.08 2.11 13.14
CA PRO A 387 31.37 3.48 12.71
C PRO A 387 32.87 3.78 12.88
N GLY A 388 33.49 4.32 11.82
CA GLY A 388 34.92 4.58 11.77
C GLY A 388 35.77 3.48 11.13
N ASP A 389 35.24 2.29 10.86
CA ASP A 389 35.93 1.26 10.10
C ASP A 389 36.25 1.76 8.68
N ARG A 390 37.42 1.34 8.15
CA ARG A 390 37.83 1.64 6.79
C ARG A 390 37.57 0.43 5.90
N VAL A 391 36.52 0.48 5.09
CA VAL A 391 36.12 -0.60 4.19
C VAL A 391 36.68 -0.37 2.80
N ILE A 392 37.19 -1.43 2.14
CA ILE A 392 37.60 -1.39 0.75
C ILE A 392 36.39 -1.32 -0.15
N VAL A 393 36.25 -0.25 -0.97
CA VAL A 393 35.07 0.00 -1.83
C VAL A 393 34.95 -1.03 -2.95
N SER A 394 36.08 -1.45 -3.53
CA SER A 394 36.13 -2.48 -4.59
C SER A 394 37.25 -3.46 -4.28
N PRO A 395 36.98 -4.49 -3.48
CA PRO A 395 38.02 -5.46 -3.08
C PRO A 395 38.48 -6.29 -4.28
N PRO A 396 39.82 -6.56 -4.39
CA PRO A 396 40.31 -7.44 -5.43
C PRO A 396 39.73 -8.86 -5.27
N THR A 397 39.54 -9.57 -6.37
CA THR A 397 38.95 -10.93 -6.39
C THR A 397 39.74 -11.97 -5.56
N ASN A 398 41.00 -11.73 -5.30
CA ASN A 398 41.86 -12.60 -4.51
C ASN A 398 42.13 -12.08 -3.09
N VAL A 399 41.24 -11.19 -2.58
CA VAL A 399 41.39 -10.66 -1.23
C VAL A 399 41.26 -11.79 -0.19
N THR A 400 42.19 -11.83 0.74
CA THR A 400 42.19 -12.81 1.84
C THR A 400 42.46 -12.11 3.16
N ASP A 401 42.04 -12.78 4.23
CA ASP A 401 42.30 -12.29 5.57
C ASP A 401 43.80 -12.16 5.85
N GLY A 402 44.24 -11.07 6.50
CA GLY A 402 45.65 -10.75 6.77
C GLY A 402 46.42 -10.18 5.58
N MET A 403 45.88 -10.07 4.38
CA MET A 403 46.53 -9.50 3.19
C MET A 403 46.99 -8.06 3.46
N ARG A 404 48.23 -7.72 3.10
CA ARG A 404 48.74 -6.35 3.18
C ARG A 404 48.19 -5.53 2.03
N VAL A 405 47.73 -4.33 2.32
CA VAL A 405 47.20 -3.38 1.35
C VAL A 405 47.73 -1.97 1.63
N GLN A 406 47.89 -1.21 0.56
CA GLN A 406 48.17 0.22 0.65
C GLN A 406 46.86 0.99 0.34
N THR A 407 46.49 1.89 1.22
CA THR A 407 45.24 2.65 1.08
C THR A 407 45.49 3.98 0.40
N SER A 408 44.72 4.27 -0.61
CA SER A 408 44.63 5.61 -1.23
C SER A 408 43.39 6.34 -0.73
#